data_901a0b1edc2aed108d2cc80100d3387b
#
_entry.id   901a0b1edc2aed108d2cc80100d3387b
#
_cell.length_a   1.000
_cell.length_b   1.000
_cell.length_c   1.000
_cell.angle_alpha   90.00
_cell.angle_beta   90.00
_cell.angle_gamma   90.00
#
_symmetry.space_group_name_H-M   'P 1'
#
loop_
_entity.id
_entity.type
_entity.pdbx_description
1 polymer ?
#
loop_
_entity_poly.entity_id
_entity_poly.type
_entity_poly.pdbx_seq_one_letter_code
_entity_poly.pdbx_strand_id
1 'polypeptide(L)'
;MARGYDETEVKFRLIKLLHSSKSGISGVEISEKLGINRVTMSKYLNKFAAEGTITQKNIGNLNLWFVDEDIEQLNFPDDYFLVQEKFLSHVVDCNERPVYNLIKNCINSKAKMDKIITEIIIPTIPQIKKLFDDGKIGKSEEQLMTGIMLNSIQMITHHSGHSESGKNVIILSADSESLLLSESAAAAFRSQNWNVFSIGDISSSIDVLFDLELRKLLSKTWKSKDGVMIVLVFSQTEEGLKFISDSFYSVK
;
A
#
# COMPACT_ATOMS: atom_id res chain seq x y z
N MET A 1 9.43 11.37 -32.34
CA MET A 1 8.88 10.51 -31.28
C MET A 1 8.06 11.40 -30.37
N ALA A 2 6.74 11.18 -30.25
CA ALA A 2 5.91 11.93 -29.33
C ALA A 2 6.33 11.55 -27.91
N ARG A 3 6.82 12.49 -27.12
CA ARG A 3 7.03 12.32 -25.70
C ARG A 3 5.66 12.00 -25.09
N GLY A 4 5.44 10.76 -24.70
CA GLY A 4 4.29 10.38 -23.90
C GLY A 4 4.34 11.15 -22.58
N TYR A 5 3.25 11.79 -22.22
CA TYR A 5 3.13 12.40 -20.90
C TYR A 5 3.13 11.29 -19.85
N ASP A 6 3.88 11.49 -18.76
CA ASP A 6 3.78 10.61 -17.60
C ASP A 6 2.37 10.75 -17.00
N GLU A 7 1.64 9.65 -16.99
CA GLU A 7 0.26 9.60 -16.54
C GLU A 7 0.11 10.07 -15.08
N THR A 8 1.04 9.68 -14.22
CA THR A 8 1.05 10.07 -12.81
C THR A 8 1.24 11.57 -12.66
N GLU A 9 2.12 12.17 -13.49
CA GLU A 9 2.33 13.61 -13.52
C GLU A 9 1.09 14.35 -14.02
N VAL A 10 0.44 13.85 -15.06
CA VAL A 10 -0.80 14.43 -15.58
C VAL A 10 -1.90 14.38 -14.52
N LYS A 11 -2.06 13.23 -13.84
CA LYS A 11 -3.04 13.05 -12.77
C LYS A 11 -2.82 14.03 -11.63
N PHE A 12 -1.59 14.15 -11.14
CA PHE A 12 -1.21 15.07 -10.08
C PHE A 12 -1.52 16.52 -10.43
N ARG A 13 -1.10 16.99 -11.61
CA ARG A 13 -1.35 18.36 -12.09
C ARG A 13 -2.83 18.64 -12.30
N LEU A 14 -3.60 17.64 -12.77
CA LEU A 14 -5.04 17.75 -12.96
C LEU A 14 -5.77 17.91 -11.62
N ILE A 15 -5.47 17.06 -10.64
CA ILE A 15 -6.07 17.14 -9.30
C ILE A 15 -5.78 18.51 -8.69
N LYS A 16 -4.53 18.99 -8.76
CA LYS A 16 -4.15 20.32 -8.28
C LYS A 16 -4.96 21.43 -8.93
N LEU A 17 -5.15 21.33 -10.24
CA LEU A 17 -5.92 22.33 -10.99
C LEU A 17 -7.41 22.31 -10.58
N LEU A 18 -8.01 21.13 -10.46
CA LEU A 18 -9.42 20.98 -10.10
C LEU A 18 -9.71 21.42 -8.67
N HIS A 19 -8.80 21.17 -7.72
CA HIS A 19 -8.92 21.67 -6.34
C HIS A 19 -8.94 23.19 -6.25
N SER A 20 -8.27 23.88 -7.17
CA SER A 20 -8.26 25.36 -7.21
C SER A 20 -9.58 25.95 -7.68
N SER A 21 -10.53 25.14 -8.18
CA SER A 21 -11.80 25.61 -8.76
C SER A 21 -13.00 24.88 -8.14
N LYS A 22 -13.72 25.59 -7.28
CA LYS A 22 -15.00 25.07 -6.70
C LYS A 22 -16.15 24.95 -7.72
N SER A 23 -16.07 25.68 -8.84
CA SER A 23 -17.10 25.68 -9.88
C SER A 23 -16.93 24.61 -10.95
N GLY A 24 -15.88 23.78 -10.86
CA GLY A 24 -15.47 22.83 -11.90
C GLY A 24 -14.78 23.52 -13.08
N ILE A 25 -14.13 22.73 -13.94
CA ILE A 25 -13.37 23.24 -15.07
C ILE A 25 -13.74 22.44 -16.33
N SER A 26 -13.88 23.11 -17.46
CA SER A 26 -14.18 22.44 -18.73
C SER A 26 -12.96 21.68 -19.27
N GLY A 27 -13.19 20.60 -20.03
CA GLY A 27 -12.09 19.82 -20.63
C GLY A 27 -11.20 20.64 -21.57
N VAL A 28 -11.76 21.68 -22.20
CA VAL A 28 -11.02 22.64 -23.04
C VAL A 28 -10.06 23.46 -22.19
N GLU A 29 -10.56 24.05 -21.14
CA GLU A 29 -9.77 24.89 -20.21
C GLU A 29 -8.68 24.07 -19.50
N ILE A 30 -9.00 22.81 -19.10
CA ILE A 30 -8.01 21.89 -18.53
C ILE A 30 -6.87 21.65 -19.54
N SER A 31 -7.21 21.37 -20.80
CA SER A 31 -6.19 21.09 -21.83
C SER A 31 -5.27 22.30 -22.06
N GLU A 32 -5.80 23.50 -22.04
CA GLU A 32 -5.06 24.76 -22.19
C GLU A 32 -4.14 25.02 -20.99
N LYS A 33 -4.68 24.93 -19.77
CA LYS A 33 -3.91 25.16 -18.52
C LYS A 33 -2.80 24.15 -18.29
N LEU A 34 -3.01 22.90 -18.69
CA LEU A 34 -1.99 21.84 -18.53
C LEU A 34 -1.04 21.75 -19.72
N GLY A 35 -1.33 22.42 -20.84
CA GLY A 35 -0.52 22.36 -22.06
C GLY A 35 -0.58 21.01 -22.77
N ILE A 36 -1.68 20.28 -22.63
CA ILE A 36 -1.90 18.94 -23.21
C ILE A 36 -2.94 19.05 -24.32
N ASN A 37 -2.69 18.39 -25.45
CA ASN A 37 -3.63 18.36 -26.57
C ASN A 37 -5.01 17.86 -26.11
N ARG A 38 -6.11 18.49 -26.63
CA ARG A 38 -7.50 18.19 -26.24
C ARG A 38 -7.88 16.72 -26.37
N VAL A 39 -7.46 16.05 -27.46
CA VAL A 39 -7.76 14.63 -27.69
C VAL A 39 -7.08 13.76 -26.63
N THR A 40 -5.82 14.06 -26.32
CA THR A 40 -5.05 13.36 -25.28
C THR A 40 -5.64 13.63 -23.89
N MET A 41 -6.00 14.88 -23.60
CA MET A 41 -6.60 15.25 -22.33
C MET A 41 -7.95 14.57 -22.12
N SER A 42 -8.79 14.49 -23.15
CA SER A 42 -10.09 13.77 -23.07
C SER A 42 -9.90 12.29 -22.71
N LYS A 43 -8.85 11.63 -23.24
CA LYS A 43 -8.54 10.24 -22.87
C LYS A 43 -8.18 10.12 -21.39
N TYR A 44 -7.34 11.02 -20.88
CA TYR A 44 -6.98 11.05 -19.45
C TYR A 44 -8.19 11.35 -18.55
N LEU A 45 -9.03 12.33 -18.93
CA LEU A 45 -10.22 12.68 -18.17
C LEU A 45 -11.20 11.50 -18.05
N ASN A 46 -11.46 10.81 -19.17
CA ASN A 46 -12.31 9.62 -19.16
C ASN A 46 -11.70 8.47 -18.33
N LYS A 47 -10.39 8.27 -18.43
CA LYS A 47 -9.69 7.26 -17.63
C LYS A 47 -9.78 7.56 -16.13
N PHE A 48 -9.44 8.78 -15.72
CA PHE A 48 -9.46 9.17 -14.30
C PHE A 48 -10.88 9.24 -13.73
N ALA A 49 -11.89 9.50 -14.57
CA ALA A 49 -13.29 9.38 -14.17
C ALA A 49 -13.70 7.92 -13.96
N ALA A 50 -13.26 7.01 -14.84
CA ALA A 50 -13.49 5.58 -14.68
C ALA A 50 -12.80 5.01 -13.42
N GLU A 51 -11.64 5.58 -13.03
CA GLU A 51 -10.94 5.28 -11.79
C GLU A 51 -11.57 5.91 -10.53
N GLY A 52 -12.62 6.75 -10.69
CA GLY A 52 -13.28 7.47 -9.60
C GLY A 52 -12.43 8.59 -8.98
N THR A 53 -11.39 9.07 -9.68
CA THR A 53 -10.54 10.18 -9.21
C THR A 53 -11.16 11.54 -9.46
N ILE A 54 -11.92 11.67 -10.53
CA ILE A 54 -12.64 12.90 -10.92
C ILE A 54 -14.05 12.55 -11.36
N THR A 55 -14.96 13.50 -11.27
CA THR A 55 -16.35 13.35 -11.72
C THR A 55 -16.68 14.37 -12.80
N GLN A 56 -17.50 13.96 -13.77
CA GLN A 56 -18.05 14.84 -14.80
C GLN A 56 -19.49 15.20 -14.44
N LYS A 57 -19.79 16.50 -14.42
CA LYS A 57 -21.16 16.99 -14.29
C LYS A 57 -21.53 17.83 -15.51
N ASN A 58 -22.72 17.60 -16.05
CA ASN A 58 -23.26 18.40 -17.16
C ASN A 58 -24.05 19.56 -16.57
N ILE A 59 -23.61 20.78 -16.83
CA ILE A 59 -24.31 22.01 -16.42
C ILE A 59 -24.65 22.78 -17.69
N GLY A 60 -25.92 22.72 -18.08
CA GLY A 60 -26.38 23.23 -19.36
C GLY A 60 -25.74 22.48 -20.54
N ASN A 61 -25.07 23.21 -21.41
CA ASN A 61 -24.34 22.63 -22.56
C ASN A 61 -22.84 22.40 -22.30
N LEU A 62 -22.40 22.55 -21.05
CA LEU A 62 -20.99 22.43 -20.67
C LEU A 62 -20.75 21.17 -19.83
N ASN A 63 -19.74 20.40 -20.21
CA ASN A 63 -19.21 19.32 -19.40
C ASN A 63 -18.12 19.88 -18.50
N LEU A 64 -18.42 19.94 -17.19
CA LEU A 64 -17.48 20.39 -16.18
C LEU A 64 -16.92 19.20 -15.40
N TRP A 65 -15.65 19.27 -15.11
CA TRP A 65 -14.90 18.27 -14.36
C TRP A 65 -14.63 18.79 -12.95
N PHE A 66 -14.82 17.90 -11.99
CA PHE A 66 -14.62 18.15 -10.57
C PHE A 66 -13.71 17.07 -10.01
N VAL A 67 -12.90 17.42 -9.01
CA VAL A 67 -12.24 16.42 -8.16
C VAL A 67 -13.29 15.86 -7.21
N ASP A 68 -13.19 14.57 -6.87
CA ASP A 68 -14.06 13.97 -5.86
C ASP A 68 -13.77 14.65 -4.50
N GLU A 69 -14.83 14.92 -3.72
CA GLU A 69 -14.74 15.62 -2.43
C GLU A 69 -13.82 14.89 -1.43
N ASP A 70 -13.69 13.56 -1.57
CA ASP A 70 -12.84 12.71 -0.74
C ASP A 70 -11.35 12.76 -1.15
N ILE A 71 -10.97 13.48 -2.23
CA ILE A 71 -9.59 13.56 -2.71
C ILE A 71 -8.90 14.78 -2.14
N GLU A 72 -7.98 14.53 -1.22
CA GLU A 72 -7.09 15.52 -0.62
C GLU A 72 -5.73 15.51 -1.32
N GLN A 73 -5.19 16.69 -1.63
CA GLN A 73 -3.83 16.81 -2.14
C GLN A 73 -2.87 16.96 -0.95
N LEU A 74 -1.92 16.02 -0.87
CA LEU A 74 -0.92 15.98 0.18
C LEU A 74 0.45 16.41 -0.35
N ASN A 75 1.27 17.03 0.50
CA ASN A 75 2.62 17.49 0.18
C ASN A 75 3.64 16.66 0.94
N PHE A 76 4.29 15.74 0.27
CA PHE A 76 5.33 14.91 0.90
C PHE A 76 6.73 15.52 0.67
N PRO A 77 7.61 15.46 1.69
CA PRO A 77 7.53 14.64 2.92
C PRO A 77 6.80 15.28 4.10
N ASP A 78 6.36 16.52 4.04
CA ASP A 78 5.91 17.31 5.19
C ASP A 78 4.64 16.75 5.85
N ASP A 79 3.76 16.16 5.05
CA ASP A 79 2.45 15.69 5.51
C ASP A 79 2.45 14.26 6.10
N TYR A 80 3.57 13.52 6.13
CA TYR A 80 3.55 12.13 6.64
C TYR A 80 3.00 12.02 8.07
N PHE A 81 3.42 12.91 8.96
CA PHE A 81 2.94 12.90 10.35
C PHE A 81 1.43 13.17 10.45
N LEU A 82 0.95 14.19 9.75
CA LEU A 82 -0.47 14.53 9.71
C LEU A 82 -1.31 13.36 9.15
N VAL A 83 -0.81 12.73 8.10
CA VAL A 83 -1.47 11.57 7.48
C VAL A 83 -1.47 10.38 8.43
N GLN A 84 -0.40 10.13 9.17
CA GLN A 84 -0.32 9.06 10.15
C GLN A 84 -1.34 9.27 11.29
N GLU A 85 -1.50 10.48 11.79
CA GLU A 85 -2.51 10.80 12.81
C GLU A 85 -3.94 10.58 12.28
N LYS A 86 -4.24 11.05 11.06
CA LYS A 86 -5.54 10.82 10.41
C LYS A 86 -5.79 9.32 10.18
N PHE A 87 -4.76 8.60 9.71
CA PHE A 87 -4.84 7.16 9.48
C PHE A 87 -5.18 6.41 10.77
N LEU A 88 -4.45 6.67 11.85
CA LEU A 88 -4.72 6.09 13.16
C LEU A 88 -6.16 6.38 13.62
N SER A 89 -6.59 7.65 13.56
CA SER A 89 -7.95 8.03 13.97
C SER A 89 -9.01 7.24 13.20
N HIS A 90 -8.90 7.18 11.87
CA HIS A 90 -9.87 6.45 11.05
C HIS A 90 -9.84 4.94 11.27
N VAL A 91 -8.65 4.35 11.54
CA VAL A 91 -8.54 2.93 11.88
C VAL A 91 -9.19 2.65 13.23
N VAL A 92 -8.96 3.49 14.26
CA VAL A 92 -9.57 3.36 15.59
C VAL A 92 -11.10 3.50 15.52
N ASP A 93 -11.60 4.37 14.65
CA ASP A 93 -13.04 4.52 14.40
C ASP A 93 -13.62 3.35 13.56
N CYS A 94 -12.80 2.36 13.18
CA CYS A 94 -13.16 1.24 12.30
C CYS A 94 -13.82 1.70 10.99
N ASN A 95 -13.42 2.86 10.46
CA ASN A 95 -14.02 3.48 9.30
C ASN A 95 -13.17 3.20 8.05
N GLU A 96 -13.47 2.12 7.34
CA GLU A 96 -12.67 1.63 6.22
C GLU A 96 -12.56 2.63 5.06
N ARG A 97 -13.68 3.26 4.67
CA ARG A 97 -13.72 4.13 3.48
C ARG A 97 -12.75 5.32 3.59
N PRO A 98 -12.74 6.11 4.68
CA PRO A 98 -11.76 7.17 4.87
C PRO A 98 -10.31 6.68 4.91
N VAL A 99 -10.05 5.50 5.53
CA VAL A 99 -8.71 4.90 5.55
C VAL A 99 -8.22 4.63 4.13
N TYR A 100 -9.03 3.97 3.30
CA TYR A 100 -8.64 3.63 1.93
C TYR A 100 -8.52 4.87 1.03
N ASN A 101 -9.39 5.87 1.22
CA ASN A 101 -9.28 7.15 0.51
C ASN A 101 -7.98 7.88 0.89
N LEU A 102 -7.59 7.87 2.17
CA LEU A 102 -6.34 8.48 2.62
C LEU A 102 -5.11 7.81 1.96
N ILE A 103 -5.08 6.47 1.91
CA ILE A 103 -4.01 5.73 1.20
C ILE A 103 -4.00 6.07 -0.30
N LYS A 104 -5.16 6.13 -0.96
CA LYS A 104 -5.26 6.57 -2.36
C LYS A 104 -4.73 7.99 -2.55
N ASN A 105 -5.03 8.90 -1.61
CA ASN A 105 -4.54 10.28 -1.66
C ASN A 105 -3.03 10.34 -1.52
N CYS A 106 -2.41 9.52 -0.66
CA CYS A 106 -0.95 9.40 -0.57
C CYS A 106 -0.35 8.96 -1.91
N ILE A 107 -0.92 7.92 -2.53
CA ILE A 107 -0.46 7.38 -3.81
C ILE A 107 -0.61 8.43 -4.93
N ASN A 108 -1.77 9.09 -5.02
CA ASN A 108 -2.04 10.13 -6.02
C ASN A 108 -1.15 11.36 -5.85
N SER A 109 -0.75 11.68 -4.61
CA SER A 109 0.16 12.76 -4.26
C SER A 109 1.65 12.36 -4.38
N LYS A 110 1.95 11.22 -5.00
CA LYS A 110 3.30 10.71 -5.27
C LYS A 110 4.14 10.43 -4.01
N ALA A 111 3.51 10.07 -2.91
CA ALA A 111 4.24 9.54 -1.77
C ALA A 111 5.04 8.30 -2.19
N LYS A 112 6.25 8.17 -1.69
CA LYS A 112 7.03 6.95 -1.89
C LYS A 112 6.37 5.80 -1.14
N MET A 113 6.16 4.64 -1.81
CA MET A 113 5.46 3.50 -1.24
C MET A 113 6.12 2.96 0.02
N ASP A 114 7.47 2.87 0.04
CA ASP A 114 8.24 2.51 1.22
C ASP A 114 7.99 3.49 2.38
N LYS A 115 7.84 4.79 2.10
CA LYS A 115 7.57 5.80 3.10
C LYS A 115 6.14 5.73 3.64
N ILE A 116 5.15 5.42 2.81
CA ILE A 116 3.79 5.16 3.31
C ILE A 116 3.83 4.02 4.34
N ILE A 117 4.57 2.95 4.05
CA ILE A 117 4.74 1.84 4.99
C ILE A 117 5.47 2.28 6.26
N THR A 118 6.64 2.91 6.13
CA THR A 118 7.52 3.21 7.29
C THR A 118 7.04 4.38 8.14
N GLU A 119 6.38 5.37 7.54
CA GLU A 119 5.98 6.59 8.24
C GLU A 119 4.49 6.60 8.66
N ILE A 120 3.65 5.75 8.06
CA ILE A 120 2.21 5.72 8.36
C ILE A 120 1.79 4.38 8.95
N ILE A 121 2.04 3.26 8.24
CA ILE A 121 1.52 1.94 8.65
C ILE A 121 2.25 1.41 9.89
N ILE A 122 3.58 1.30 9.83
CA ILE A 122 4.38 0.72 10.93
C ILE A 122 4.20 1.47 12.24
N PRO A 123 4.21 2.81 12.30
CA PRO A 123 4.00 3.52 13.57
C PRO A 123 2.61 3.36 14.17
N THR A 124 1.61 3.00 13.36
CA THR A 124 0.23 2.77 13.83
C THR A 124 0.08 1.42 14.55
N ILE A 125 0.85 0.40 14.18
CA ILE A 125 0.75 -0.96 14.75
C ILE A 125 0.89 -0.96 16.29
N PRO A 126 1.98 -0.42 16.90
CA PRO A 126 2.12 -0.42 18.35
C PRO A 126 1.08 0.43 19.06
N GLN A 127 0.50 1.43 18.38
CA GLN A 127 -0.53 2.28 18.98
C GLN A 127 -1.85 1.52 19.15
N ILE A 128 -2.25 0.71 18.15
CA ILE A 128 -3.42 -0.17 18.26
C ILE A 128 -3.20 -1.23 19.34
N LYS A 129 -2.01 -1.88 19.35
CA LYS A 129 -1.67 -2.85 20.38
C LYS A 129 -1.78 -2.23 21.78
N LYS A 130 -1.27 -1.02 21.96
CA LYS A 130 -1.37 -0.29 23.24
C LYS A 130 -2.82 -0.02 23.65
N LEU A 131 -3.71 0.33 22.71
CA LEU A 131 -5.14 0.52 23.00
C LEU A 131 -5.78 -0.77 23.50
N PHE A 132 -5.40 -1.91 22.94
CA PHE A 132 -5.87 -3.22 23.38
C PHE A 132 -5.30 -3.59 24.77
N ASP A 133 -3.99 -3.45 24.96
CA ASP A 133 -3.32 -3.74 26.24
C ASP A 133 -3.84 -2.86 27.37
N ASP A 134 -4.18 -1.60 27.09
CA ASP A 134 -4.79 -0.64 28.02
C ASP A 134 -6.29 -0.96 28.27
N GLY A 135 -6.88 -1.96 27.61
CA GLY A 135 -8.29 -2.32 27.74
C GLY A 135 -9.27 -1.29 27.15
N LYS A 136 -8.79 -0.39 26.27
CA LYS A 136 -9.62 0.64 25.64
C LYS A 136 -10.42 0.12 24.44
N ILE A 137 -9.96 -0.97 23.83
CA ILE A 137 -10.63 -1.68 22.75
C ILE A 137 -10.70 -3.17 23.05
N GLY A 138 -11.75 -3.83 22.55
CA GLY A 138 -11.93 -5.27 22.69
C GLY A 138 -11.21 -6.07 21.59
N LYS A 139 -11.14 -7.40 21.76
CA LYS A 139 -10.48 -8.29 20.78
C LYS A 139 -11.10 -8.22 19.38
N SER A 140 -12.42 -8.09 19.29
CA SER A 140 -13.13 -7.98 18.00
C SER A 140 -12.80 -6.66 17.27
N GLU A 141 -12.65 -5.57 18.02
CA GLU A 141 -12.26 -4.27 17.45
C GLU A 141 -10.81 -4.32 16.97
N GLU A 142 -9.90 -4.89 17.76
CA GLU A 142 -8.51 -5.09 17.37
C GLU A 142 -8.41 -5.91 16.06
N GLN A 143 -9.19 -7.00 15.95
CA GLN A 143 -9.23 -7.83 14.73
C GLN A 143 -9.75 -7.05 13.51
N LEU A 144 -10.79 -6.23 13.69
CA LEU A 144 -11.33 -5.39 12.63
C LEU A 144 -10.29 -4.35 12.17
N MET A 145 -9.64 -3.65 13.11
CA MET A 145 -8.56 -2.71 12.81
C MET A 145 -7.39 -3.39 12.09
N THR A 146 -7.01 -4.58 12.53
CA THR A 146 -5.98 -5.41 11.86
C THR A 146 -6.37 -5.71 10.41
N GLY A 147 -7.63 -6.07 10.15
CA GLY A 147 -8.16 -6.31 8.81
C GLY A 147 -8.08 -5.06 7.92
N ILE A 148 -8.47 -3.90 8.44
CA ILE A 148 -8.38 -2.61 7.74
C ILE A 148 -6.93 -2.29 7.37
N MET A 149 -6.00 -2.50 8.30
CA MET A 149 -4.57 -2.27 8.06
C MET A 149 -4.00 -3.23 7.01
N LEU A 150 -4.33 -4.53 7.07
CA LEU A 150 -3.91 -5.50 6.05
C LEU A 150 -4.41 -5.13 4.65
N ASN A 151 -5.66 -4.71 4.53
CA ASN A 151 -6.22 -4.25 3.26
C ASN A 151 -5.50 -2.99 2.75
N SER A 152 -5.14 -2.06 3.63
CA SER A 152 -4.34 -0.87 3.30
C SER A 152 -2.95 -1.24 2.77
N ILE A 153 -2.27 -2.20 3.41
CA ILE A 153 -0.98 -2.73 2.95
C ILE A 153 -1.11 -3.38 1.57
N GLN A 154 -2.18 -4.14 1.33
CA GLN A 154 -2.44 -4.74 0.02
C GLN A 154 -2.65 -3.68 -1.07
N MET A 155 -3.39 -2.60 -0.78
CA MET A 155 -3.56 -1.49 -1.73
C MET A 155 -2.21 -0.88 -2.12
N ILE A 156 -1.30 -0.64 -1.16
CA ILE A 156 0.05 -0.12 -1.42
C ILE A 156 0.84 -1.12 -2.28
N THR A 157 0.76 -2.41 -1.95
CA THR A 157 1.44 -3.49 -2.67
C THR A 157 1.04 -3.56 -4.15
N HIS A 158 -0.24 -3.39 -4.48
CA HIS A 158 -0.72 -3.41 -5.86
C HIS A 158 -0.20 -2.25 -6.73
N HIS A 159 0.26 -1.17 -6.11
CA HIS A 159 0.87 -0.03 -6.78
C HIS A 159 2.41 -0.11 -6.84
N SER A 160 3.00 -1.16 -6.27
CA SER A 160 4.44 -1.40 -6.34
C SER A 160 4.86 -1.89 -7.72
N GLY A 161 6.06 -1.53 -8.15
CA GLY A 161 6.60 -1.84 -9.48
C GLY A 161 6.92 -3.33 -9.70
N HIS A 162 7.57 -3.61 -10.83
CA HIS A 162 8.01 -4.96 -11.20
C HIS A 162 9.25 -5.35 -10.39
N SER A 163 9.33 -6.63 -10.01
CA SER A 163 10.49 -7.19 -9.33
C SER A 163 11.72 -7.28 -10.25
N GLU A 164 12.89 -6.98 -9.71
CA GLU A 164 14.18 -7.19 -10.38
C GLU A 164 14.62 -8.66 -10.23
N SER A 165 15.18 -9.22 -11.28
CA SER A 165 15.77 -10.56 -11.22
C SER A 165 16.96 -10.59 -10.25
N GLY A 166 17.07 -11.64 -9.45
CA GLY A 166 18.20 -11.84 -8.55
C GLY A 166 18.05 -11.27 -7.13
N LYS A 167 16.99 -10.50 -6.84
CA LYS A 167 16.66 -10.04 -5.49
C LYS A 167 15.44 -10.78 -4.97
N ASN A 168 15.62 -11.75 -4.09
CA ASN A 168 14.54 -12.58 -3.59
C ASN A 168 14.46 -12.51 -2.07
N VAL A 169 13.24 -12.45 -1.53
CA VAL A 169 12.99 -12.51 -0.09
C VAL A 169 11.76 -13.37 0.21
N ILE A 170 11.89 -14.25 1.19
CA ILE A 170 10.79 -14.96 1.82
C ILE A 170 10.51 -14.27 3.14
N ILE A 171 9.25 -13.94 3.39
CA ILE A 171 8.81 -13.26 4.61
C ILE A 171 7.69 -14.07 5.23
N LEU A 172 7.79 -14.29 6.53
CA LEU A 172 6.80 -15.02 7.30
C LEU A 172 6.71 -14.53 8.73
N SER A 173 5.56 -14.77 9.37
CA SER A 173 5.39 -14.59 10.81
C SER A 173 5.20 -15.93 11.51
N ALA A 174 5.81 -16.09 12.67
CA ALA A 174 5.69 -17.27 13.51
C ALA A 174 4.47 -17.22 14.43
N ASP A 175 3.83 -16.07 14.51
CA ASP A 175 2.64 -15.81 15.32
C ASP A 175 1.73 -14.76 14.66
N SER A 176 0.46 -14.76 15.04
CA SER A 176 -0.54 -13.84 14.48
C SER A 176 -0.30 -12.38 14.86
N GLU A 177 0.38 -12.10 15.97
CA GLU A 177 0.68 -10.73 16.42
C GLU A 177 1.73 -10.06 15.54
N SER A 178 2.63 -10.86 14.95
CA SER A 178 3.68 -10.37 14.04
C SER A 178 3.22 -10.22 12.59
N LEU A 179 1.97 -10.62 12.26
CA LEU A 179 1.47 -10.65 10.89
C LEU A 179 1.50 -9.26 10.23
N LEU A 180 1.02 -8.21 10.92
CA LEU A 180 1.04 -6.85 10.36
C LEU A 180 2.45 -6.36 10.03
N LEU A 181 3.43 -6.65 10.89
CA LEU A 181 4.82 -6.26 10.64
C LEU A 181 5.42 -7.05 9.46
N SER A 182 5.14 -8.35 9.36
CA SER A 182 5.62 -9.18 8.25
C SER A 182 5.04 -8.73 6.91
N GLU A 183 3.73 -8.45 6.84
CA GLU A 183 3.09 -7.95 5.63
C GLU A 183 3.55 -6.52 5.28
N SER A 184 3.79 -5.66 6.29
CA SER A 184 4.39 -4.34 6.07
C SER A 184 5.80 -4.44 5.48
N ALA A 185 6.63 -5.34 6.00
CA ALA A 185 7.95 -5.60 5.44
C ALA A 185 7.85 -6.14 4.00
N ALA A 186 6.92 -7.05 3.74
CA ALA A 186 6.68 -7.58 2.39
C ALA A 186 6.34 -6.46 1.39
N ALA A 187 5.46 -5.54 1.76
CA ALA A 187 5.10 -4.39 0.93
C ALA A 187 6.30 -3.44 0.73
N ALA A 188 7.09 -3.18 1.77
CA ALA A 188 8.28 -2.34 1.67
C ALA A 188 9.34 -2.96 0.73
N PHE A 189 9.61 -4.26 0.82
CA PHE A 189 10.52 -4.95 -0.10
C PHE A 189 10.01 -4.93 -1.55
N ARG A 190 8.70 -5.14 -1.78
CA ARG A 190 8.12 -5.03 -3.13
C ARG A 190 8.29 -3.63 -3.71
N SER A 191 8.13 -2.57 -2.91
CA SER A 191 8.33 -1.19 -3.35
C SER A 191 9.78 -0.88 -3.75
N GLN A 192 10.75 -1.69 -3.28
CA GLN A 192 12.17 -1.64 -3.63
C GLN A 192 12.55 -2.66 -4.72
N ASN A 193 11.57 -3.14 -5.48
CA ASN A 193 11.72 -4.06 -6.61
C ASN A 193 12.24 -5.46 -6.24
N TRP A 194 12.08 -5.90 -5.00
CA TRP A 194 12.38 -7.27 -4.61
C TRP A 194 11.29 -8.24 -5.06
N ASN A 195 11.68 -9.45 -5.43
CA ASN A 195 10.78 -10.57 -5.63
C ASN A 195 10.41 -11.16 -4.24
N VAL A 196 9.20 -10.88 -3.78
CA VAL A 196 8.76 -11.15 -2.40
C VAL A 196 7.77 -12.31 -2.37
N PHE A 197 8.09 -13.31 -1.58
CA PHE A 197 7.23 -14.43 -1.23
C PHE A 197 6.76 -14.28 0.22
N SER A 198 5.59 -13.65 0.41
CA SER A 198 4.96 -13.57 1.73
C SER A 198 4.17 -14.84 2.00
N ILE A 199 4.49 -15.53 3.09
CA ILE A 199 3.81 -16.77 3.50
C ILE A 199 2.67 -16.46 4.47
N GLY A 200 2.75 -15.31 5.16
CA GLY A 200 1.82 -14.93 6.22
C GLY A 200 2.13 -15.59 7.56
N ASP A 201 1.08 -15.81 8.36
CA ASP A 201 1.18 -16.46 9.66
C ASP A 201 1.24 -17.99 9.51
N ILE A 202 2.32 -18.59 10.02
CA ILE A 202 2.55 -20.04 9.96
C ILE A 202 2.35 -20.74 11.31
N SER A 203 1.86 -20.05 12.34
CA SER A 203 1.70 -20.60 13.68
C SER A 203 0.88 -21.89 13.72
N SER A 204 -0.13 -21.99 12.87
CA SER A 204 -0.98 -23.18 12.73
C SER A 204 -0.42 -24.27 11.78
N SER A 205 0.65 -23.96 11.03
CA SER A 205 1.25 -24.85 10.02
C SER A 205 2.52 -25.53 10.52
N ILE A 206 2.91 -25.24 11.76
CA ILE A 206 4.09 -25.84 12.40
C ILE A 206 3.76 -27.27 12.81
N ASP A 207 4.13 -28.21 11.95
CA ASP A 207 3.99 -29.65 12.18
C ASP A 207 5.26 -30.43 11.79
N VAL A 208 5.21 -31.75 11.91
CA VAL A 208 6.35 -32.65 11.62
C VAL A 208 6.82 -32.58 10.16
N LEU A 209 6.00 -32.06 9.25
CA LEU A 209 6.30 -31.96 7.81
C LEU A 209 6.82 -30.57 7.40
N PHE A 210 6.87 -29.61 8.33
CA PHE A 210 7.22 -28.22 8.05
C PHE A 210 8.57 -28.08 7.31
N ASP A 211 9.60 -28.82 7.74
CA ASP A 211 10.92 -28.80 7.10
C ASP A 211 10.87 -29.26 5.64
N LEU A 212 10.06 -30.28 5.34
CA LEU A 212 9.90 -30.79 3.98
C LEU A 212 9.16 -29.80 3.08
N GLU A 213 8.14 -29.15 3.61
CA GLU A 213 7.38 -28.12 2.89
C GLU A 213 8.23 -26.88 2.62
N LEU A 214 9.05 -26.46 3.59
CA LEU A 214 9.99 -25.38 3.45
C LEU A 214 11.03 -25.65 2.34
N ARG A 215 11.56 -26.88 2.26
CA ARG A 215 12.46 -27.31 1.17
C ARG A 215 11.80 -27.19 -0.20
N LYS A 216 10.55 -27.66 -0.31
CA LYS A 216 9.77 -27.56 -1.55
C LYS A 216 9.52 -26.11 -1.95
N LEU A 217 9.20 -25.24 -0.97
CA LEU A 217 9.01 -23.82 -1.20
C LEU A 217 10.30 -23.16 -1.71
N LEU A 218 11.43 -23.35 -1.03
CA LEU A 218 12.73 -22.82 -1.46
C LEU A 218 13.10 -23.26 -2.88
N SER A 219 12.87 -24.53 -3.22
CA SER A 219 13.15 -25.04 -4.57
C SER A 219 12.25 -24.44 -5.65
N LYS A 220 11.03 -24.03 -5.30
CA LYS A 220 10.10 -23.34 -6.22
C LYS A 220 10.42 -21.86 -6.39
N THR A 221 10.80 -21.20 -5.30
CA THR A 221 10.99 -19.74 -5.25
C THR A 221 12.38 -19.32 -5.74
N TRP A 222 13.40 -20.15 -5.51
CA TRP A 222 14.78 -19.90 -5.91
C TRP A 222 15.33 -20.96 -6.87
N LYS A 223 14.65 -21.10 -8.03
CA LYS A 223 14.95 -22.16 -9.02
C LYS A 223 16.36 -22.08 -9.60
N SER A 224 16.82 -20.88 -9.97
CA SER A 224 18.14 -20.68 -10.60
C SER A 224 19.28 -20.62 -9.60
N LYS A 225 18.98 -20.42 -8.31
CA LYS A 225 19.96 -20.09 -7.25
C LYS A 225 20.85 -18.89 -7.58
N ASP A 226 20.40 -18.05 -8.52
CA ASP A 226 21.08 -16.81 -8.88
C ASP A 226 20.66 -15.67 -7.96
N GLY A 227 21.61 -14.76 -7.68
CA GLY A 227 21.36 -13.59 -6.86
C GLY A 227 21.32 -13.87 -5.36
N VAL A 228 20.55 -13.06 -4.63
CA VAL A 228 20.41 -13.12 -3.19
C VAL A 228 19.04 -13.69 -2.82
N MET A 229 19.01 -14.59 -1.84
CA MET A 229 17.81 -15.02 -1.15
C MET A 229 17.92 -14.66 0.33
N ILE A 230 16.99 -13.82 0.80
CA ILE A 230 16.86 -13.47 2.22
C ILE A 230 15.62 -14.17 2.77
N VAL A 231 15.72 -14.64 4.00
CA VAL A 231 14.56 -15.13 4.77
C VAL A 231 14.39 -14.22 5.98
N LEU A 232 13.22 -13.62 6.10
CA LEU A 232 12.84 -12.78 7.23
C LEU A 232 11.73 -13.45 8.02
N VAL A 233 11.97 -13.59 9.30
CA VAL A 233 11.03 -14.18 10.25
C VAL A 233 10.65 -13.13 11.29
N PHE A 234 9.35 -12.94 11.47
CA PHE A 234 8.80 -12.07 12.49
C PHE A 234 8.16 -12.92 13.59
N SER A 235 8.47 -12.64 14.84
CA SER A 235 7.86 -13.32 15.99
C SER A 235 7.93 -12.43 17.23
N GLN A 236 6.92 -12.53 18.07
CA GLN A 236 6.90 -11.95 19.42
C GLN A 236 7.65 -12.83 20.45
N THR A 237 7.94 -14.09 20.09
CA THR A 237 8.56 -15.06 21.00
C THR A 237 9.90 -15.56 20.49
N GLU A 238 10.87 -15.76 21.39
CA GLU A 238 12.16 -16.37 21.06
C GLU A 238 11.99 -17.83 20.59
N GLU A 239 11.02 -18.53 21.14
CA GLU A 239 10.72 -19.93 20.79
C GLU A 239 10.28 -20.07 19.34
N GLY A 240 9.39 -19.18 18.86
CA GLY A 240 8.97 -19.14 17.47
C GLY A 240 10.15 -18.87 16.52
N LEU A 241 11.00 -17.89 16.85
CA LEU A 241 12.21 -17.58 16.08
C LEU A 241 13.16 -18.77 16.04
N LYS A 242 13.41 -19.41 17.18
CA LYS A 242 14.33 -20.53 17.29
C LYS A 242 13.85 -21.74 16.48
N PHE A 243 12.56 -22.09 16.61
CA PHE A 243 11.98 -23.19 15.85
C PHE A 243 12.19 -23.03 14.35
N ILE A 244 11.82 -21.86 13.81
CA ILE A 244 11.94 -21.60 12.38
C ILE A 244 13.41 -21.54 11.95
N SER A 245 14.27 -20.94 12.75
CA SER A 245 15.73 -20.90 12.49
C SER A 245 16.31 -22.32 12.39
N ASP A 246 15.97 -23.21 13.34
CA ASP A 246 16.45 -24.59 13.36
C ASP A 246 15.93 -25.36 12.13
N SER A 247 14.67 -25.15 11.73
CA SER A 247 14.10 -25.73 10.51
C SER A 247 14.83 -25.26 9.25
N PHE A 248 15.21 -24.00 9.13
CA PHE A 248 16.02 -23.51 8.01
C PHE A 248 17.44 -24.07 8.00
N TYR A 249 18.06 -24.28 9.16
CA TYR A 249 19.39 -24.91 9.25
C TYR A 249 19.34 -26.38 8.84
N SER A 250 18.27 -27.09 9.12
CA SER A 250 18.10 -28.51 8.73
C SER A 250 17.91 -28.70 7.22
N VAL A 251 17.56 -27.62 6.50
CA VAL A 251 17.25 -27.62 5.05
C VAL A 251 18.49 -27.37 4.18
N LYS A 252 19.61 -26.96 4.75
CA LYS A 252 20.90 -26.82 4.03
C LYS A 252 21.49 -28.16 3.68
#